data_5fef71952e2b7a1ed41c64b0b70c794d
#
_entry.id   5fef71952e2b7a1ed41c64b0b70c794d
#
_cell.length_a   1.000
_cell.length_b   1.000
_cell.length_c   1.000
_cell.angle_alpha   90.00
_cell.angle_beta   90.00
_cell.angle_gamma   90.00
#
_symmetry.space_group_name_H-M   'P 1'
#
loop_
_entity.id
_entity.type
_entity.pdbx_description
1 polymer ?
#
loop_
_entity_poly.entity_id
_entity_poly.type
_entity_poly.pdbx_seq_one_letter_code
_entity_poly.pdbx_strand_id
1 'polypeptide(L)'
;MSKKDFDAIVVGSGPNGLSAAITLQKAGLSVLVVEAKPTIGGGMRTAELTLPGFKHDICSAIHPMAMGSPFFADLPLHEHGLEFVHAPLPAAHPFDSGKAAILSRSIQDTAASLGIDGQAYFDLIEPLVKSWPKIVDDTLGPLGIPKHPLLLAQFGLKAMQPSSWIAKRFATEEAKGLWAGMTASSIQPLRN
;
A
#
# COMPACT_ATOMS: atom_id res chain seq x y z
N MET A 1 -33.11 -3.07 -33.04
CA MET A 1 -32.16 -3.21 -31.88
C MET A 1 -31.29 -1.98 -31.91
N SER A 2 -31.29 -1.15 -30.86
CA SER A 2 -30.37 0.00 -30.79
C SER A 2 -28.94 -0.54 -30.74
N LYS A 3 -28.08 0.00 -31.59
CA LYS A 3 -26.66 -0.34 -31.64
C LYS A 3 -26.07 0.11 -30.27
N LYS A 4 -25.55 -0.81 -29.48
CA LYS A 4 -24.80 -0.44 -28.26
C LYS A 4 -23.46 0.11 -28.72
N ASP A 5 -23.12 1.30 -28.27
CA ASP A 5 -21.84 1.92 -28.62
C ASP A 5 -20.67 1.26 -27.83
N PHE A 6 -20.95 0.76 -26.61
CA PHE A 6 -19.99 0.06 -25.75
C PHE A 6 -20.65 -1.13 -25.05
N ASP A 7 -19.87 -2.16 -24.77
CA ASP A 7 -20.32 -3.34 -24.01
C ASP A 7 -20.34 -3.06 -22.52
N ALA A 8 -19.43 -2.19 -22.02
CA ALA A 8 -19.32 -1.82 -20.62
C ALA A 8 -18.97 -0.33 -20.45
N ILE A 9 -19.44 0.25 -19.36
CA ILE A 9 -19.09 1.61 -18.93
C ILE A 9 -18.49 1.51 -17.54
N VAL A 10 -17.27 2.05 -17.37
CA VAL A 10 -16.59 2.17 -16.08
C VAL A 10 -16.63 3.63 -15.65
N VAL A 11 -17.18 3.89 -14.46
CA VAL A 11 -17.27 5.24 -13.89
C VAL A 11 -16.12 5.46 -12.92
N GLY A 12 -15.28 6.43 -13.24
CA GLY A 12 -14.06 6.76 -12.49
C GLY A 12 -12.80 6.11 -13.07
N SER A 13 -11.75 6.91 -13.23
CA SER A 13 -10.46 6.51 -13.79
C SER A 13 -9.37 6.43 -12.71
N GLY A 14 -9.74 6.16 -11.47
CA GLY A 14 -8.78 5.78 -10.42
C GLY A 14 -8.20 4.38 -10.68
N PRO A 15 -7.22 3.91 -9.87
CA PRO A 15 -6.55 2.62 -10.11
C PRO A 15 -7.51 1.44 -10.23
N ASN A 16 -8.55 1.39 -9.39
CA ASN A 16 -9.54 0.31 -9.44
C ASN A 16 -10.41 0.37 -10.71
N GLY A 17 -10.85 1.57 -11.11
CA GLY A 17 -11.62 1.74 -12.35
C GLY A 17 -10.81 1.38 -13.59
N LEU A 18 -9.55 1.83 -13.65
CA LEU A 18 -8.65 1.47 -14.76
C LEU A 18 -8.35 -0.03 -14.77
N SER A 19 -8.18 -0.66 -13.62
CA SER A 19 -7.98 -2.12 -13.54
C SER A 19 -9.19 -2.89 -14.05
N ALA A 20 -10.40 -2.45 -13.69
CA ALA A 20 -11.64 -3.03 -14.19
C ALA A 20 -11.76 -2.85 -15.72
N ALA A 21 -11.47 -1.65 -16.23
CA ALA A 21 -11.52 -1.37 -17.67
C ALA A 21 -10.54 -2.22 -18.46
N ILE A 22 -9.30 -2.35 -17.98
CA ILE A 22 -8.27 -3.20 -18.61
C ILE A 22 -8.70 -4.67 -18.60
N THR A 23 -9.25 -5.15 -17.49
CA THR A 23 -9.72 -6.54 -17.37
C THR A 23 -10.83 -6.83 -18.39
N LEU A 24 -11.82 -5.94 -18.50
CA LEU A 24 -12.92 -6.06 -19.45
C LEU A 24 -12.40 -6.00 -20.90
N GLN A 25 -11.49 -5.09 -21.20
CA GLN A 25 -10.88 -4.96 -22.51
C GLN A 25 -10.06 -6.21 -22.89
N LYS A 26 -9.29 -6.77 -21.97
CA LYS A 26 -8.58 -8.05 -22.17
C LYS A 26 -9.52 -9.22 -22.44
N ALA A 27 -10.75 -9.16 -21.94
CA ALA A 27 -11.82 -10.11 -22.24
C ALA A 27 -12.52 -9.85 -23.60
N GLY A 28 -12.06 -8.89 -24.39
CA GLY A 28 -12.57 -8.59 -25.72
C GLY A 28 -13.76 -7.64 -25.75
N LEU A 29 -14.10 -7.02 -24.64
CA LEU A 29 -15.22 -6.07 -24.55
C LEU A 29 -14.80 -4.66 -24.96
N SER A 30 -15.71 -3.93 -25.62
CA SER A 30 -15.57 -2.48 -25.85
C SER A 30 -15.93 -1.73 -24.56
N VAL A 31 -15.01 -0.91 -24.04
CA VAL A 31 -15.17 -0.27 -22.73
C VAL A 31 -15.06 1.25 -22.87
N LEU A 32 -16.05 1.96 -22.33
CA LEU A 32 -15.98 3.40 -22.09
C LEU A 32 -15.61 3.66 -20.64
N VAL A 33 -14.57 4.46 -20.41
CA VAL A 33 -14.24 5.00 -19.07
C VAL A 33 -14.70 6.46 -19.02
N VAL A 34 -15.50 6.81 -18.02
CA VAL A 34 -15.95 8.18 -17.76
C VAL A 34 -15.34 8.69 -16.46
N GLU A 35 -14.80 9.90 -16.49
CA GLU A 35 -14.13 10.56 -15.38
C GLU A 35 -14.73 11.95 -15.14
N ALA A 36 -15.02 12.27 -13.88
CA ALA A 36 -15.61 13.56 -13.49
C ALA A 36 -14.58 14.70 -13.44
N LYS A 37 -13.29 14.37 -13.35
CA LYS A 37 -12.21 15.35 -13.28
C LYS A 37 -11.55 15.54 -14.66
N PRO A 38 -10.90 16.68 -14.91
CA PRO A 38 -10.22 16.94 -16.18
C PRO A 38 -9.02 16.01 -16.45
N THR A 39 -8.49 15.35 -15.42
CA THR A 39 -7.37 14.42 -15.51
C THR A 39 -7.72 13.08 -14.90
N ILE A 40 -7.26 12.00 -15.55
CA ILE A 40 -7.40 10.63 -15.05
C ILE A 40 -6.47 10.36 -13.85
N GLY A 41 -6.67 9.22 -13.16
CA GLY A 41 -5.78 8.71 -12.12
C GLY A 41 -6.34 8.73 -10.70
N GLY A 42 -7.49 9.37 -10.46
CA GLY A 42 -8.11 9.39 -9.12
C GLY A 42 -7.19 9.99 -8.06
N GLY A 43 -6.93 9.23 -7.00
CA GLY A 43 -6.01 9.63 -5.91
C GLY A 43 -4.52 9.60 -6.28
N MET A 44 -4.16 9.00 -7.42
CA MET A 44 -2.76 8.95 -7.91
C MET A 44 -2.38 10.15 -8.78
N ARG A 45 -3.25 11.16 -8.89
CA ARG A 45 -2.98 12.35 -9.72
C ARG A 45 -1.88 13.20 -9.11
N THR A 46 -1.06 13.75 -9.99
CA THR A 46 -0.03 14.74 -9.66
C THR A 46 -0.39 16.08 -10.30
N ALA A 47 -0.19 17.18 -9.59
CA ALA A 47 -0.46 18.53 -10.08
C ALA A 47 0.49 19.56 -9.47
N GLU A 48 0.60 20.72 -10.13
CA GLU A 48 1.29 21.88 -9.56
C GLU A 48 0.33 22.58 -8.60
N LEU A 49 0.51 22.33 -7.28
CA LEU A 49 -0.41 22.83 -6.24
C LEU A 49 0.10 24.07 -5.49
N THR A 50 1.37 24.38 -5.61
CA THR A 50 2.01 25.49 -4.89
C THR A 50 2.58 26.51 -5.87
N LEU A 51 3.81 26.33 -6.31
CA LEU A 51 4.49 27.21 -7.26
C LEU A 51 4.57 26.55 -8.63
N PRO A 52 4.60 27.31 -9.74
CA PRO A 52 4.79 26.77 -11.08
C PRO A 52 6.05 25.91 -11.16
N GLY A 53 5.93 24.72 -11.78
CA GLY A 53 7.01 23.76 -11.92
C GLY A 53 7.17 22.80 -10.74
N PHE A 54 6.53 23.04 -9.58
CA PHE A 54 6.57 22.15 -8.43
C PHE A 54 5.38 21.18 -8.47
N LYS A 55 5.68 19.93 -8.80
CA LYS A 55 4.69 18.86 -8.88
C LYS A 55 4.49 18.20 -7.52
N HIS A 56 3.24 17.99 -7.15
CA HIS A 56 2.83 17.37 -5.90
C HIS A 56 1.80 16.27 -6.19
N ASP A 57 1.89 15.18 -5.44
CA ASP A 57 0.83 14.19 -5.44
C ASP A 57 -0.39 14.75 -4.70
N ILE A 58 -1.56 14.61 -5.32
CA ILE A 58 -2.80 15.17 -4.78
C ILE A 58 -3.25 14.39 -3.54
N CYS A 59 -3.05 13.08 -3.52
CA CYS A 59 -3.48 12.22 -2.43
C CYS A 59 -2.45 11.14 -2.13
N SER A 60 -2.25 10.18 -3.02
CA SER A 60 -1.38 9.02 -2.80
C SER A 60 0.03 9.29 -3.30
N ALA A 61 0.99 9.43 -2.37
CA ALA A 61 2.40 9.69 -2.67
C ALA A 61 3.28 8.43 -2.62
N ILE A 62 2.81 7.35 -1.98
CA ILE A 62 3.51 6.07 -1.88
C ILE A 62 2.58 4.92 -2.27
N HIS A 63 3.12 3.94 -3.01
CA HIS A 63 2.32 2.91 -3.66
C HIS A 63 2.81 1.48 -3.33
N PRO A 64 2.97 1.08 -2.04
CA PRO A 64 3.46 -0.26 -1.70
C PRO A 64 2.49 -1.37 -2.13
N MET A 65 1.17 -1.09 -2.10
CA MET A 65 0.15 -2.03 -2.54
C MET A 65 0.18 -2.27 -4.05
N ALA A 66 0.57 -1.26 -4.85
CA ALA A 66 0.71 -1.43 -6.30
C ALA A 66 1.87 -2.39 -6.64
N MET A 67 2.98 -2.28 -5.92
CA MET A 67 4.11 -3.20 -6.08
C MET A 67 3.78 -4.65 -5.66
N GLY A 68 2.96 -4.80 -4.63
CA GLY A 68 2.53 -6.12 -4.13
C GLY A 68 1.32 -6.71 -4.88
N SER A 69 0.68 -5.96 -5.77
CA SER A 69 -0.55 -6.40 -6.43
C SER A 69 -0.25 -7.41 -7.54
N PRO A 70 -0.82 -8.63 -7.48
CA PRO A 70 -0.70 -9.59 -8.57
C PRO A 70 -1.23 -9.04 -9.90
N PHE A 71 -2.32 -8.25 -9.85
CA PHE A 71 -2.90 -7.63 -11.03
C PHE A 71 -1.92 -6.72 -11.77
N PHE A 72 -1.20 -5.83 -11.03
CA PHE A 72 -0.24 -4.93 -11.65
C PHE A 72 1.04 -5.65 -12.07
N ALA A 73 1.43 -6.71 -11.38
CA ALA A 73 2.57 -7.54 -11.75
C ALA A 73 2.37 -8.26 -13.10
N ASP A 74 1.11 -8.60 -13.43
CA ASP A 74 0.73 -9.25 -14.71
C ASP A 74 0.60 -8.27 -15.88
N LEU A 75 0.80 -6.98 -15.67
CA LEU A 75 0.73 -5.96 -16.70
C LEU A 75 2.14 -5.48 -17.08
N PRO A 76 2.41 -5.26 -18.38
CA PRO A 76 3.71 -4.77 -18.86
C PRO A 76 3.85 -3.25 -18.62
N LEU A 77 3.58 -2.78 -17.39
CA LEU A 77 3.53 -1.34 -17.08
C LEU A 77 4.88 -0.65 -17.29
N HIS A 78 5.99 -1.36 -17.14
CA HIS A 78 7.33 -0.85 -17.43
C HIS A 78 7.51 -0.48 -18.91
N GLU A 79 6.85 -1.18 -19.85
CA GLU A 79 6.84 -0.84 -21.27
C GLU A 79 6.06 0.46 -21.54
N HIS A 80 5.19 0.84 -20.61
CA HIS A 80 4.41 2.08 -20.64
C HIS A 80 5.00 3.19 -19.76
N GLY A 81 6.24 3.05 -19.32
CA GLY A 81 6.98 4.07 -18.60
C GLY A 81 6.80 4.08 -17.09
N LEU A 82 6.19 3.05 -16.49
CA LEU A 82 6.14 2.94 -15.02
C LEU A 82 7.50 2.55 -14.47
N GLU A 83 8.04 3.38 -13.60
CA GLU A 83 9.25 3.13 -12.83
C GLU A 83 8.96 3.34 -11.33
N PHE A 84 9.34 2.35 -10.50
CA PHE A 84 9.25 2.48 -9.06
C PHE A 84 10.57 2.99 -8.48
N VAL A 85 10.52 4.18 -7.90
CA VAL A 85 11.65 4.77 -7.19
C VAL A 85 11.53 4.48 -5.69
N HIS A 86 12.61 4.03 -5.08
CA HIS A 86 12.64 3.68 -3.66
C HIS A 86 13.50 4.66 -2.88
N ALA A 87 12.90 5.33 -1.90
CA ALA A 87 13.65 6.12 -0.96
C ALA A 87 14.54 5.21 -0.07
N PRO A 88 15.78 5.62 0.24
CA PRO A 88 16.62 4.89 1.20
C PRO A 88 15.94 4.74 2.57
N LEU A 89 15.23 5.78 3.01
CA LEU A 89 14.44 5.83 4.23
C LEU A 89 12.97 6.07 3.85
N PRO A 90 12.14 5.01 3.77
CA PRO A 90 10.75 5.13 3.34
C PRO A 90 9.87 5.99 4.24
N ALA A 91 10.14 6.01 5.55
CA ALA A 91 9.40 6.83 6.51
C ALA A 91 10.28 7.26 7.69
N ALA A 92 9.93 8.41 8.25
CA ALA A 92 10.50 8.90 9.50
C ALA A 92 9.40 9.58 10.33
N HIS A 93 9.45 9.37 11.64
CA HIS A 93 8.54 9.98 12.59
C HIS A 93 9.34 10.85 13.55
N PRO A 94 9.37 12.18 13.36
CA PRO A 94 10.05 13.11 14.26
C PRO A 94 9.29 13.26 15.58
N PHE A 95 10.03 13.49 16.67
CA PHE A 95 9.51 13.75 18.02
C PHE A 95 9.92 15.15 18.50
N ASP A 96 9.17 15.70 19.42
CA ASP A 96 9.45 17.02 20.03
C ASP A 96 10.81 17.03 20.76
N SER A 97 11.33 15.85 21.12
CA SER A 97 12.67 15.68 21.69
C SER A 97 13.82 15.97 20.71
N GLY A 98 13.52 16.22 19.43
CA GLY A 98 14.53 16.36 18.37
C GLY A 98 15.04 15.04 17.81
N LYS A 99 14.58 13.89 18.33
CA LYS A 99 14.86 12.56 17.77
C LYS A 99 13.88 12.21 16.66
N ALA A 100 14.17 11.17 15.89
CA ALA A 100 13.24 10.58 14.93
C ALA A 100 13.34 9.05 14.96
N ALA A 101 12.19 8.38 14.84
CA ALA A 101 12.15 6.96 14.55
C ALA A 101 12.12 6.77 13.03
N ILE A 102 12.99 5.92 12.52
CA ILE A 102 13.24 5.76 11.08
C ILE A 102 12.86 4.35 10.65
N LEU A 103 12.08 4.26 9.58
CA LEU A 103 11.86 3.03 8.85
C LEU A 103 12.90 2.93 7.73
N SER A 104 13.73 1.90 7.76
CA SER A 104 14.64 1.52 6.68
C SER A 104 14.01 0.43 5.81
N ARG A 105 14.51 0.25 4.60
CA ARG A 105 14.11 -0.89 3.74
C ARG A 105 14.53 -2.24 4.32
N SER A 106 15.61 -2.25 5.08
CA SER A 106 16.09 -3.42 5.81
C SER A 106 15.41 -3.51 7.16
N ILE A 107 14.86 -4.68 7.49
CA ILE A 107 14.29 -4.96 8.81
C ILE A 107 15.39 -4.87 9.87
N GLN A 108 16.58 -5.36 9.54
CA GLN A 108 17.74 -5.36 10.41
C GLN A 108 18.16 -3.93 10.76
N ASP A 109 18.23 -3.04 9.78
CA ASP A 109 18.61 -1.64 10.01
C ASP A 109 17.56 -0.90 10.84
N THR A 110 16.28 -1.16 10.57
CA THR A 110 15.19 -0.60 11.38
C THR A 110 15.29 -1.11 12.82
N ALA A 111 15.45 -2.42 13.02
CA ALA A 111 15.60 -3.02 14.34
C ALA A 111 16.82 -2.45 15.08
N ALA A 112 17.97 -2.33 14.42
CA ALA A 112 19.17 -1.75 15.00
C ALA A 112 18.96 -0.30 15.46
N SER A 113 18.19 0.49 14.69
CA SER A 113 17.89 1.89 15.05
C SER A 113 16.96 2.03 16.26
N LEU A 114 16.18 1.00 16.60
CA LEU A 114 15.23 1.00 17.72
C LEU A 114 15.86 0.55 19.06
N GLY A 115 17.14 0.25 19.09
CA GLY A 115 17.87 -0.07 20.32
C GLY A 115 17.27 -1.25 21.08
N ILE A 116 16.82 -1.04 22.33
CA ILE A 116 16.28 -2.11 23.19
C ILE A 116 15.01 -2.77 22.61
N ASP A 117 14.25 -2.06 21.77
CA ASP A 117 13.04 -2.58 21.13
C ASP A 117 13.33 -3.28 19.79
N GLY A 118 14.57 -3.26 19.33
CA GLY A 118 14.95 -3.81 18.03
C GLY A 118 14.58 -5.28 17.88
N GLN A 119 14.83 -6.10 18.91
CA GLN A 119 14.48 -7.52 18.86
C GLN A 119 12.96 -7.73 18.80
N ALA A 120 12.20 -6.98 19.61
CA ALA A 120 10.73 -7.06 19.61
C ALA A 120 10.13 -6.65 18.25
N TYR A 121 10.70 -5.63 17.61
CA TYR A 121 10.34 -5.22 16.27
C TYR A 121 10.67 -6.32 15.24
N PHE A 122 11.87 -6.85 15.29
CA PHE A 122 12.32 -7.90 14.38
C PHE A 122 11.44 -9.14 14.46
N ASP A 123 11.15 -9.63 15.66
CA ASP A 123 10.32 -10.81 15.91
C ASP A 123 8.86 -10.61 15.44
N LEU A 124 8.40 -9.38 15.45
CA LEU A 124 7.06 -9.03 14.94
C LEU A 124 7.00 -9.02 13.40
N ILE A 125 7.98 -8.39 12.75
CA ILE A 125 7.93 -8.03 11.33
C ILE A 125 8.53 -9.12 10.43
N GLU A 126 9.63 -9.73 10.85
CA GLU A 126 10.36 -10.68 10.01
C GLU A 126 9.51 -11.87 9.55
N PRO A 127 8.68 -12.51 10.39
CA PRO A 127 7.79 -13.59 9.94
C PRO A 127 6.75 -13.12 8.91
N LEU A 128 6.29 -11.86 9.00
CA LEU A 128 5.32 -11.29 8.06
C LEU A 128 5.97 -11.07 6.69
N VAL A 129 7.18 -10.50 6.68
CA VAL A 129 7.94 -10.29 5.44
C VAL A 129 8.28 -11.61 4.76
N LYS A 130 8.72 -12.62 5.52
CA LYS A 130 9.00 -13.98 4.99
C LYS A 130 7.77 -14.67 4.42
N SER A 131 6.61 -14.44 5.02
CA SER A 131 5.35 -15.04 4.57
C SER A 131 4.70 -14.29 3.40
N TRP A 132 5.04 -13.02 3.22
CA TRP A 132 4.38 -12.13 2.26
C TRP A 132 4.31 -12.70 0.84
N PRO A 133 5.42 -13.22 0.24
CA PRO A 133 5.36 -13.77 -1.12
C PRO A 133 4.39 -14.95 -1.29
N LYS A 134 4.00 -15.60 -0.18
CA LYS A 134 3.06 -16.74 -0.19
C LYS A 134 1.62 -16.32 0.00
N ILE A 135 1.38 -15.22 0.72
CA ILE A 135 0.02 -14.77 1.06
C ILE A 135 -0.44 -13.53 0.28
N VAL A 136 0.44 -12.92 -0.51
CA VAL A 136 0.11 -11.70 -1.26
C VAL A 136 -1.04 -11.92 -2.24
N ASP A 137 -1.05 -13.04 -2.94
CA ASP A 137 -2.14 -13.40 -3.85
C ASP A 137 -3.48 -13.57 -3.12
N ASP A 138 -3.43 -14.17 -1.92
CA ASP A 138 -4.62 -14.40 -1.10
C ASP A 138 -5.13 -13.10 -0.45
N THR A 139 -4.26 -12.08 -0.28
CA THR A 139 -4.61 -10.80 0.34
C THR A 139 -4.97 -9.72 -0.66
N LEU A 140 -4.33 -9.69 -1.82
CA LEU A 140 -4.47 -8.63 -2.84
C LEU A 140 -5.03 -9.15 -4.16
N GLY A 141 -5.20 -10.46 -4.30
CA GLY A 141 -5.79 -11.09 -5.47
C GLY A 141 -7.32 -11.18 -5.40
N PRO A 142 -7.95 -11.79 -6.42
CA PRO A 142 -9.38 -12.08 -6.41
C PRO A 142 -9.77 -12.98 -5.23
N LEU A 143 -10.96 -12.79 -4.70
CA LEU A 143 -11.50 -13.63 -3.64
C LEU A 143 -11.60 -15.09 -4.11
N GLY A 144 -11.07 -16.00 -3.31
CA GLY A 144 -11.04 -17.42 -3.61
C GLY A 144 -10.69 -18.27 -2.38
N ILE A 145 -10.46 -19.56 -2.60
CA ILE A 145 -9.95 -20.44 -1.55
C ILE A 145 -8.45 -20.12 -1.37
N PRO A 146 -8.02 -19.75 -0.14
CA PRO A 146 -6.63 -19.40 0.09
C PRO A 146 -5.66 -20.53 -0.27
N LYS A 147 -4.57 -20.21 -0.96
CA LYS A 147 -3.50 -21.16 -1.28
C LYS A 147 -2.72 -21.59 -0.03
N HIS A 148 -2.60 -20.68 0.95
CA HIS A 148 -1.86 -20.89 2.20
C HIS A 148 -2.71 -20.52 3.44
N PRO A 149 -3.81 -21.27 3.73
CA PRO A 149 -4.81 -20.87 4.72
C PRO A 149 -4.24 -20.69 6.14
N LEU A 150 -3.28 -21.51 6.56
CA LEU A 150 -2.65 -21.38 7.88
C LEU A 150 -1.80 -20.14 8.00
N LEU A 151 -1.03 -19.78 6.96
CA LEU A 151 -0.23 -18.55 6.94
C LEU A 151 -1.14 -17.33 6.91
N LEU A 152 -2.19 -17.36 6.11
CA LEU A 152 -3.17 -16.28 6.04
C LEU A 152 -3.90 -16.11 7.38
N ALA A 153 -4.26 -17.18 8.06
CA ALA A 153 -4.86 -17.13 9.40
C ALA A 153 -3.88 -16.53 10.42
N GLN A 154 -2.61 -16.91 10.41
CA GLN A 154 -1.59 -16.35 11.29
C GLN A 154 -1.40 -14.84 11.05
N PHE A 155 -1.38 -14.42 9.79
CA PHE A 155 -1.36 -13.01 9.41
C PHE A 155 -2.61 -12.29 9.92
N GLY A 156 -3.80 -12.82 9.64
CA GLY A 156 -5.09 -12.24 10.02
C GLY A 156 -5.23 -12.07 11.53
N LEU A 157 -4.83 -13.06 12.32
CA LEU A 157 -4.87 -12.98 13.79
C LEU A 157 -4.01 -11.84 14.34
N LYS A 158 -2.90 -11.50 13.68
CA LYS A 158 -2.08 -10.34 14.05
C LYS A 158 -2.68 -9.04 13.51
N ALA A 159 -3.12 -9.03 12.27
CA ALA A 159 -3.65 -7.85 11.60
C ALA A 159 -4.97 -7.35 12.20
N MET A 160 -5.76 -8.23 12.82
CA MET A 160 -7.01 -7.90 13.51
C MET A 160 -6.81 -7.36 14.92
N GLN A 161 -5.59 -7.39 15.47
CA GLN A 161 -5.34 -6.84 16.80
C GLN A 161 -5.33 -5.31 16.77
N PRO A 162 -5.89 -4.65 17.80
CA PRO A 162 -5.74 -3.21 17.95
C PRO A 162 -4.27 -2.80 17.93
N SER A 163 -3.94 -1.77 17.15
CA SER A 163 -2.56 -1.27 17.04
C SER A 163 -1.96 -0.90 18.40
N SER A 164 -2.79 -0.35 19.29
CA SER A 164 -2.41 -0.02 20.66
C SER A 164 -2.00 -1.24 21.51
N TRP A 165 -2.51 -2.43 21.22
CA TRP A 165 -2.10 -3.66 21.94
C TRP A 165 -0.72 -4.11 21.46
N ILE A 166 -0.47 -4.01 20.16
CA ILE A 166 0.84 -4.34 19.61
C ILE A 166 1.88 -3.34 20.10
N ALA A 167 1.55 -2.04 20.19
CA ALA A 167 2.43 -1.00 20.71
C ALA A 167 2.91 -1.26 22.15
N LYS A 168 2.14 -1.99 22.97
CA LYS A 168 2.54 -2.37 24.34
C LYS A 168 3.75 -3.31 24.38
N ARG A 169 4.12 -3.92 23.27
CA ARG A 169 5.33 -4.76 23.16
C ARG A 169 6.61 -3.94 23.19
N PHE A 170 6.53 -2.65 22.90
CA PHE A 170 7.66 -1.72 22.83
C PHE A 170 7.79 -0.94 24.14
N ALA A 171 9.01 -0.71 24.57
CA ALA A 171 9.33 0.06 25.77
C ALA A 171 9.50 1.55 25.46
N THR A 172 10.18 1.88 24.36
CA THR A 172 10.56 3.24 23.98
C THR A 172 9.46 3.99 23.25
N GLU A 173 9.49 5.32 23.36
CA GLU A 173 8.59 6.20 22.62
C GLU A 173 8.89 6.15 21.12
N GLU A 174 10.15 5.98 20.74
CA GLU A 174 10.59 5.88 19.35
C GLU A 174 9.95 4.66 18.66
N ALA A 175 9.99 3.49 19.27
CA ALA A 175 9.40 2.27 18.70
C ALA A 175 7.88 2.34 18.69
N LYS A 176 7.24 2.85 19.74
CA LYS A 176 5.79 3.10 19.79
C LYS A 176 5.34 4.11 18.73
N GLY A 177 6.09 5.20 18.58
CA GLY A 177 5.79 6.24 17.60
C GLY A 177 5.95 5.76 16.17
N LEU A 178 7.01 4.98 15.86
CA LEU A 178 7.15 4.34 14.55
C LEU A 178 5.96 3.43 14.25
N TRP A 179 5.59 2.57 15.20
CA TRP A 179 4.44 1.67 15.04
C TRP A 179 3.13 2.44 14.86
N ALA A 180 2.86 3.43 15.70
CA ALA A 180 1.64 4.24 15.63
C ALA A 180 1.55 5.02 14.33
N GLY A 181 2.63 5.66 13.89
CA GLY A 181 2.67 6.42 12.64
C GLY A 181 2.44 5.55 11.41
N MET A 182 3.06 4.36 11.36
CA MET A 182 2.84 3.41 10.26
C MET A 182 1.41 2.88 10.23
N THR A 183 0.83 2.55 11.39
CA THR A 183 -0.54 2.03 11.46
C THR A 183 -1.61 3.10 11.28
N ALA A 184 -1.33 4.36 11.60
CA ALA A 184 -2.24 5.49 11.33
C ALA A 184 -2.55 5.66 9.84
N SER A 185 -1.67 5.21 8.95
CA SER A 185 -1.90 5.23 7.50
C SER A 185 -3.10 4.39 7.06
N SER A 186 -3.61 3.48 7.90
CA SER A 186 -4.85 2.74 7.64
C SER A 186 -6.12 3.57 7.79
N ILE A 187 -6.03 4.78 8.36
CA ILE A 187 -7.17 5.68 8.66
C ILE A 187 -8.23 5.00 9.56
N GLN A 188 -7.80 4.01 10.35
CA GLN A 188 -8.64 3.33 11.33
C GLN A 188 -8.29 3.79 12.75
N PRO A 189 -9.25 3.75 13.70
CA PRO A 189 -8.94 3.99 15.10
C PRO A 189 -7.84 3.04 15.58
N LEU A 190 -6.84 3.58 16.28
CA LEU A 190 -5.74 2.76 16.83
C LEU A 190 -6.15 1.95 18.07
N ARG A 191 -7.34 2.26 18.62
CA ARG A 191 -7.90 1.69 19.85
C ARG A 191 -9.27 1.08 19.56
N ASN A 192 -9.32 -0.10 19.02
CA ASN A 192 -10.59 -0.87 18.98
C ASN A 192 -10.26 -2.35 18.91
#